data_e07814878d0d64088cf75875534a64ba
#
_entry.id   e07814878d0d64088cf75875534a64ba
#
_cell.length_a   1.000
_cell.length_b   1.000
_cell.length_c   1.000
_cell.angle_alpha   90.00
_cell.angle_beta   90.00
_cell.angle_gamma   90.00
#
_symmetry.space_group_name_H-M   'P 1'
#
loop_
_entity.id
_entity.type
_entity.pdbx_description
1 polymer ?
#
loop_
_entity_poly.entity_id
_entity_poly.type
_entity_poly.pdbx_seq_one_letter_code
_entity_poly.pdbx_strand_id
1 'polypeptide(L)'
;MLRFIVLAAACLSVSSCGLTKVSDSMHERDVRKMNVAGLSVEEARAMATRNGFKCDTGTERATVRTKEGVTRKADILDCHKTSIDLICPQRRYVNFDADPQTGKVFNIGRRIVEHSCF
;
A
#
# COMPACT_ATOMS: atom_id res chain seq x y z
N MET A 1 5.52 -43.80 29.47
CA MET A 1 4.47 -42.81 29.20
C MET A 1 4.92 -41.36 29.29
N LEU A 2 6.15 -41.10 29.66
CA LEU A 2 6.70 -39.72 29.71
C LEU A 2 7.40 -39.26 28.45
N ARG A 3 7.38 -40.04 27.38
CA ARG A 3 8.10 -39.73 26.13
C ARG A 3 7.28 -38.93 25.12
N PHE A 4 6.01 -38.68 25.36
CA PHE A 4 5.16 -37.97 24.40
C PHE A 4 4.96 -36.49 24.66
N ILE A 5 5.49 -35.98 25.79
CA ILE A 5 5.26 -34.57 26.19
C ILE A 5 6.34 -33.63 25.66
N VAL A 6 7.48 -34.16 25.19
CA VAL A 6 8.63 -33.35 24.78
C VAL A 6 8.53 -32.88 23.30
N LEU A 7 7.64 -33.46 22.53
CA LEU A 7 7.51 -33.16 21.09
C LEU A 7 6.55 -32.01 20.75
N ALA A 8 5.77 -31.55 21.73
CA ALA A 8 4.79 -30.50 21.48
C ALA A 8 5.34 -29.05 21.65
N ALA A 9 6.52 -28.91 22.23
CA ALA A 9 7.06 -27.58 22.56
C ALA A 9 7.94 -27.00 21.47
N ALA A 10 8.26 -27.74 20.40
CA ALA A 10 9.20 -27.31 19.37
C ALA A 10 8.56 -26.58 18.19
N CYS A 11 7.23 -26.51 18.11
CA CYS A 11 6.54 -25.94 16.95
C CYS A 11 6.14 -24.47 17.09
N LEU A 12 6.46 -23.80 18.19
CA LEU A 12 5.99 -22.44 18.47
C LEU A 12 7.00 -21.33 18.17
N SER A 13 8.19 -21.65 17.67
CA SER A 13 9.26 -20.66 17.55
C SER A 13 9.49 -20.09 16.14
N VAL A 14 8.62 -20.37 15.16
CA VAL A 14 8.91 -20.05 13.75
C VAL A 14 8.11 -18.86 13.21
N SER A 15 7.27 -18.19 13.99
CA SER A 15 6.27 -17.30 13.41
C SER A 15 6.49 -15.80 13.62
N SER A 16 7.62 -15.35 14.17
CA SER A 16 7.76 -13.93 14.53
C SER A 16 8.43 -13.04 13.49
N CYS A 17 9.00 -13.61 12.44
CA CYS A 17 9.76 -12.85 11.43
C CYS A 17 8.90 -12.48 10.22
N GLY A 18 8.01 -11.53 10.31
CA GLY A 18 7.27 -11.07 9.15
C GLY A 18 5.86 -10.59 9.41
N LEU A 19 5.46 -10.53 10.69
CA LEU A 19 4.10 -10.08 11.05
C LEU A 19 3.82 -8.63 10.67
N THR A 20 4.86 -7.78 10.56
CA THR A 20 4.71 -6.37 10.20
C THR A 20 4.99 -6.10 8.73
N LYS A 21 5.58 -7.05 8.02
CA LYS A 21 5.88 -6.90 6.59
C LYS A 21 4.74 -7.41 5.73
N VAL A 22 4.43 -6.65 4.70
CA VAL A 22 3.35 -6.94 3.76
C VAL A 22 3.97 -7.27 2.40
N SER A 23 3.55 -8.38 1.78
CA SER A 23 3.96 -8.72 0.42
C SER A 23 3.26 -7.83 -0.60
N ASP A 24 3.79 -7.79 -1.83
CA ASP A 24 3.17 -7.05 -2.94
C ASP A 24 1.71 -7.46 -3.17
N SER A 25 1.41 -8.75 -3.09
CA SER A 25 0.04 -9.24 -3.31
C SER A 25 -0.89 -8.83 -2.18
N MET A 26 -0.41 -8.76 -0.95
CA MET A 26 -1.19 -8.27 0.19
C MET A 26 -1.44 -6.78 0.07
N HIS A 27 -0.43 -6.00 -0.32
CA HIS A 27 -0.56 -4.57 -0.55
C HIS A 27 -1.55 -4.29 -1.68
N GLU A 28 -1.46 -5.03 -2.78
CA GLU A 28 -2.43 -4.94 -3.87
C GLU A 28 -3.85 -5.23 -3.40
N ARG A 29 -4.03 -6.26 -2.59
CA ARG A 29 -5.34 -6.60 -2.02
C ARG A 29 -5.89 -5.48 -1.14
N ASP A 30 -5.05 -4.92 -0.28
CA ASP A 30 -5.46 -3.84 0.62
C ASP A 30 -5.84 -2.58 -0.17
N VAL A 31 -5.08 -2.23 -1.20
CA VAL A 31 -5.38 -1.10 -2.08
C VAL A 31 -6.68 -1.35 -2.84
N ARG A 32 -6.88 -2.57 -3.34
CA ARG A 32 -8.08 -2.93 -4.09
C ARG A 32 -9.34 -2.88 -3.22
N LYS A 33 -9.22 -3.24 -1.94
CA LYS A 33 -10.34 -3.17 -0.98
C LYS A 33 -10.82 -1.75 -0.72
N MET A 34 -9.96 -0.76 -0.88
CA MET A 34 -10.35 0.64 -0.72
C MET A 34 -11.33 1.10 -1.80
N ASN A 35 -11.32 0.45 -2.97
CA ASN A 35 -12.27 0.66 -4.07
C ASN A 35 -12.43 2.13 -4.47
N VAL A 36 -11.31 2.79 -4.72
CA VAL A 36 -11.28 4.24 -4.99
C VAL A 36 -11.43 4.60 -6.46
N ALA A 37 -11.41 3.65 -7.37
CA ALA A 37 -11.61 3.92 -8.79
C ALA A 37 -12.96 4.59 -9.03
N GLY A 38 -12.97 5.70 -9.74
CA GLY A 38 -14.17 6.49 -9.99
C GLY A 38 -14.56 7.46 -8.89
N LEU A 39 -13.89 7.44 -7.73
CA LEU A 39 -14.09 8.42 -6.67
C LEU A 39 -13.33 9.70 -6.98
N SER A 40 -13.73 10.81 -6.35
CA SER A 40 -12.97 12.05 -6.42
C SER A 40 -11.64 11.90 -5.66
N VAL A 41 -10.70 12.79 -5.94
CA VAL A 41 -9.41 12.83 -5.22
C VAL A 41 -9.64 12.97 -3.71
N GLU A 42 -10.58 13.82 -3.29
CA GLU A 42 -10.84 14.04 -1.87
C GLU A 42 -11.47 12.82 -1.19
N GLU A 43 -12.33 12.09 -1.90
CA GLU A 43 -12.88 10.83 -1.40
C GLU A 43 -11.79 9.75 -1.31
N ALA A 44 -10.89 9.70 -2.30
CA ALA A 44 -9.75 8.79 -2.29
C ALA A 44 -8.81 9.10 -1.12
N ARG A 45 -8.53 10.39 -0.88
CA ARG A 45 -7.74 10.85 0.27
C ARG A 45 -8.37 10.39 1.58
N ALA A 46 -9.65 10.59 1.74
CA ALA A 46 -10.37 10.20 2.95
C ALA A 46 -10.33 8.69 3.18
N MET A 47 -10.51 7.91 2.11
CA MET A 47 -10.46 6.46 2.17
C MET A 47 -9.07 5.95 2.55
N ALA A 48 -8.03 6.51 1.93
CA ALA A 48 -6.64 6.15 2.25
C ALA A 48 -6.30 6.50 3.71
N THR A 49 -6.72 7.67 4.17
CA THR A 49 -6.49 8.11 5.55
C THR A 49 -7.17 7.18 6.55
N ARG A 50 -8.39 6.74 6.28
CA ARG A 50 -9.10 5.76 7.12
C ARG A 50 -8.39 4.42 7.17
N ASN A 51 -7.64 4.07 6.12
CA ASN A 51 -6.85 2.83 6.06
C ASN A 51 -5.42 3.00 6.57
N GLY A 52 -5.12 4.12 7.22
CA GLY A 52 -3.83 4.35 7.88
C GLY A 52 -2.76 4.96 7.00
N PHE A 53 -3.08 5.36 5.78
CA PHE A 53 -2.15 6.06 4.90
C PHE A 53 -2.09 7.55 5.24
N LYS A 54 -0.92 8.13 5.03
CA LYS A 54 -0.74 9.58 5.04
C LYS A 54 -0.64 10.06 3.60
N CYS A 55 -1.45 11.02 3.24
CA CYS A 55 -1.46 11.57 1.90
C CYS A 55 -0.84 12.97 1.89
N ASP A 56 -0.24 13.33 0.75
CA ASP A 56 0.25 14.68 0.53
C ASP A 56 -0.92 15.67 0.57
N THR A 57 -0.63 16.91 0.95
CA THR A 57 -1.67 17.94 1.09
C THR A 57 -2.25 18.38 -0.24
N GLY A 58 -1.49 18.27 -1.32
CA GLY A 58 -1.92 18.62 -2.66
C GLY A 58 -1.76 17.48 -3.65
N THR A 59 -2.05 17.78 -4.89
CA THR A 59 -1.80 16.89 -6.02
C THR A 59 -0.72 17.48 -6.92
N GLU A 60 -0.03 16.61 -7.64
CA GLU A 60 0.96 17.00 -8.63
C GLU A 60 0.46 16.64 -10.03
N ARG A 61 0.51 17.59 -10.96
CA ARG A 61 0.14 17.32 -12.34
C ARG A 61 1.32 16.72 -13.09
N ALA A 62 1.10 15.56 -13.70
CA ALA A 62 2.10 14.86 -14.48
C ALA A 62 1.46 14.07 -15.61
N THR A 63 2.29 13.61 -16.53
CA THR A 63 1.86 12.70 -17.58
C THR A 63 2.08 11.28 -17.11
N VAL A 64 1.03 10.47 -17.16
CA VAL A 64 1.07 9.07 -16.75
C VAL A 64 0.76 8.17 -17.92
N ARG A 65 1.28 6.94 -17.86
CA ARG A 65 0.98 5.91 -18.83
C ARG A 65 0.03 4.89 -18.19
N THR A 66 -1.12 4.68 -18.80
CA THR A 66 -2.11 3.74 -18.29
C THR A 66 -1.73 2.30 -18.63
N LYS A 67 -2.44 1.33 -18.05
CA LYS A 67 -2.23 -0.10 -18.35
C LYS A 67 -2.44 -0.43 -19.82
N GLU A 68 -3.31 0.31 -20.49
CA GLU A 68 -3.57 0.17 -21.93
C GLU A 68 -2.48 0.79 -22.79
N GLY A 69 -1.45 1.40 -22.18
CA GLY A 69 -0.35 2.04 -22.89
C GLY A 69 -0.68 3.44 -23.39
N VAL A 70 -1.79 4.01 -22.99
CA VAL A 70 -2.19 5.36 -23.37
C VAL A 70 -1.55 6.36 -22.41
N THR A 71 -0.99 7.43 -22.96
CA THR A 71 -0.40 8.52 -22.20
C THR A 71 -1.46 9.61 -22.00
N ARG A 72 -1.62 10.06 -20.75
CA ARG A 72 -2.57 11.14 -20.45
C ARG A 72 -2.10 11.94 -19.24
N LYS A 73 -2.59 13.17 -19.13
CA LYS A 73 -2.31 14.00 -17.96
C LYS A 73 -3.17 13.58 -16.79
N ALA A 74 -2.61 13.67 -15.59
CA ALA A 74 -3.29 13.33 -14.35
C ALA A 74 -2.88 14.29 -13.24
N ASP A 75 -3.79 14.50 -12.30
CA ASP A 75 -3.48 15.06 -11.01
C ASP A 75 -3.24 13.90 -10.04
N ILE A 76 -2.03 13.80 -9.53
CA ILE A 76 -1.56 12.64 -8.76
C ILE A 76 -1.58 12.97 -7.28
N LEU A 77 -2.31 12.18 -6.50
CA LEU A 77 -2.25 12.20 -5.05
C LEU A 77 -1.38 11.07 -4.56
N ASP A 78 -0.29 11.39 -3.86
CA ASP A 78 0.60 10.41 -3.29
C ASP A 78 0.27 10.18 -1.82
N CYS A 79 0.16 8.91 -1.45
CA CYS A 79 -0.07 8.47 -0.09
C CYS A 79 0.92 7.38 0.29
N HIS A 80 1.27 7.30 1.57
CA HIS A 80 2.20 6.28 2.05
C HIS A 80 1.81 5.78 3.43
N LYS A 81 2.30 4.60 3.76
CA LYS A 81 2.13 3.96 5.06
C LYS A 81 3.40 3.20 5.40
N THR A 82 3.94 3.43 6.60
CA THR A 82 5.15 2.77 7.06
C THR A 82 4.80 1.65 8.02
N SER A 83 5.46 0.50 7.89
CA SER A 83 5.32 -0.61 8.83
C SER A 83 5.90 -0.24 10.19
N ILE A 84 5.49 -0.99 11.24
CA ILE A 84 5.94 -0.77 12.62
C ILE A 84 7.32 -1.38 12.88
N ASP A 85 7.93 -2.03 11.91
CA ASP A 85 9.24 -2.66 12.07
C ASP A 85 10.32 -1.60 12.27
N LEU A 86 10.96 -1.59 13.46
CA LEU A 86 11.98 -0.63 13.82
C LEU A 86 13.34 -0.96 13.20
N ILE A 87 13.58 -2.21 12.82
CA ILE A 87 14.86 -2.66 12.28
C ILE A 87 14.90 -2.49 10.77
N CYS A 88 13.85 -2.88 10.08
CA CYS A 88 13.74 -2.84 8.63
C CYS A 88 12.39 -2.26 8.22
N PRO A 89 12.19 -0.94 8.36
CA PRO A 89 10.91 -0.33 8.03
C PRO A 89 10.58 -0.51 6.55
N GLN A 90 9.38 -0.99 6.30
CA GLN A 90 8.83 -1.13 4.97
C GLN A 90 7.83 0.01 4.73
N ARG A 91 8.01 0.76 3.65
CA ARG A 91 7.10 1.83 3.29
C ARG A 91 6.26 1.42 2.08
N ARG A 92 4.96 1.46 2.27
CA ARG A 92 3.99 1.17 1.22
C ARG A 92 3.48 2.47 0.62
N TYR A 93 3.55 2.57 -0.70
CA TYR A 93 3.09 3.74 -1.44
C TYR A 93 1.87 3.37 -2.27
N VAL A 94 0.94 4.28 -2.33
CA VAL A 94 -0.17 4.24 -3.27
C VAL A 94 -0.33 5.64 -3.86
N ASN A 95 -0.53 5.71 -5.16
CA ASN A 95 -0.83 6.96 -5.82
C ASN A 95 -2.14 6.83 -6.58
N PHE A 96 -2.93 7.89 -6.51
CA PHE A 96 -4.21 7.98 -7.19
C PHE A 96 -4.09 9.01 -8.30
N ASP A 97 -4.25 8.55 -9.53
CA ASP A 97 -4.18 9.40 -10.71
C ASP A 97 -5.60 9.83 -11.08
N ALA A 98 -5.88 11.11 -10.98
CA ALA A 98 -7.19 11.67 -11.25
C ALA A 98 -7.21 12.44 -12.57
N ASP A 99 -8.34 12.38 -13.26
CA ASP A 99 -8.57 13.18 -14.45
C ASP A 99 -8.62 14.66 -14.06
N PRO A 100 -7.81 15.54 -14.70
CA PRO A 100 -7.80 16.96 -14.35
C PRO A 100 -9.12 17.68 -14.60
N GLN A 101 -9.96 17.18 -15.52
CA GLN A 101 -11.23 17.80 -15.84
C GLN A 101 -12.36 17.36 -14.92
N THR A 102 -12.41 16.08 -14.58
CA THR A 102 -13.50 15.52 -13.76
C THR A 102 -13.12 15.39 -12.28
N GLY A 103 -11.82 15.40 -11.97
CA GLY A 103 -11.32 15.16 -10.62
C GLY A 103 -11.48 13.72 -10.13
N LYS A 104 -11.85 12.80 -11.01
CA LYS A 104 -12.11 11.40 -10.64
C LYS A 104 -10.91 10.52 -10.89
N VAL A 105 -10.63 9.63 -9.95
CA VAL A 105 -9.53 8.67 -10.04
C VAL A 105 -9.80 7.66 -11.14
N PHE A 106 -8.87 7.54 -12.07
CA PHE A 106 -8.94 6.58 -13.18
C PHE A 106 -7.85 5.52 -13.13
N ASN A 107 -6.79 5.75 -12.35
CA ASN A 107 -5.67 4.81 -12.25
C ASN A 107 -5.11 4.84 -10.85
N ILE A 108 -4.70 3.68 -10.37
CA ILE A 108 -4.12 3.50 -9.03
C ILE A 108 -2.79 2.79 -9.20
N GLY A 109 -1.71 3.44 -8.76
CA GLY A 109 -0.39 2.86 -8.70
C GLY A 109 -0.05 2.46 -7.27
N ARG A 110 0.82 1.46 -7.12
CA ARG A 110 1.27 1.00 -5.82
C ARG A 110 2.73 0.57 -5.88
N ARG A 111 3.41 0.73 -4.75
CA ARG A 111 4.81 0.36 -4.63
C ARG A 111 5.14 0.06 -3.18
N ILE A 112 6.03 -0.90 -2.96
CA ILE A 112 6.62 -1.18 -1.65
C ILE A 112 8.11 -0.88 -1.75
N VAL A 113 8.62 -0.10 -0.79
CA VAL A 113 10.04 0.17 -0.66
C VAL A 113 10.51 -0.36 0.69
N GLU A 114 11.49 -1.25 0.66
CA GLU A 114 12.17 -1.72 1.84
C GLU A 114 13.48 -0.97 2.00
N HIS A 115 13.69 -0.40 3.17
CA HIS A 115 14.99 0.19 3.49
C HIS A 115 15.96 -0.92 3.81
N SER A 116 17.16 -0.88 3.17
CA SER A 116 18.22 -1.83 3.47
C SER A 116 18.63 -1.68 4.93
N CYS A 117 18.57 -2.79 5.66
CA CYS A 117 18.94 -2.82 7.07
C CYS A 117 20.39 -3.21 7.29
N PHE A 118 21.06 -3.63 6.25
CA PHE A 118 22.44 -4.12 6.31
C PHE A 118 23.21 -3.71 5.07
#